data_fde7146dde9976146d72c28f9402bbc2
#
_entry.id   fde7146dde9976146d72c28f9402bbc2
#
_cell.length_a   1.000
_cell.length_b   1.000
_cell.length_c   1.000
_cell.angle_alpha   90.00
_cell.angle_beta   90.00
_cell.angle_gamma   90.00
#
_symmetry.space_group_name_H-M   'P 1'
#
loop_
_entity.id
_entity.type
_entity.pdbx_description
1 polymer ?
#
loop_
_entity_poly.entity_id
_entity_poly.type
_entity_poly.pdbx_seq_one_letter_code
_entity_poly.pdbx_strand_id
1 'polypeptide(L)'
;KYGSDNVSNGPAGDIQQASGLARAMVLRWGMSDKVGNIDYTEAHEGYQGNTAGFSVSANTKELIEEEVKNFIQHGYDTAFKILTKKKKEWERLAAGLLEYETLTGEEIKKVMNGDPPFSDDEDKDDGSASAPSVTAIPKTKPKAKPSGTMEPEPS
;
A
#
# COMPACT_ATOMS: atom_id res chain seq x y z
N LYS A 1 9.26 -6.91 10.42
CA LYS A 1 9.12 -8.21 11.10
C LYS A 1 8.51 -7.92 12.47
N TYR A 2 7.24 -7.81 12.47
CA TYR A 2 6.48 -7.41 13.65
C TYR A 2 5.87 -8.67 14.27
N GLY A 3 6.51 -9.62 14.76
CA GLY A 3 6.05 -10.82 15.48
C GLY A 3 4.57 -11.22 15.33
N SER A 4 4.21 -12.40 15.74
CA SER A 4 2.82 -12.91 15.69
C SER A 4 1.80 -12.05 16.45
N ASP A 5 2.26 -11.32 17.47
CA ASP A 5 1.40 -10.52 18.36
C ASP A 5 0.86 -9.23 17.71
N ASN A 6 1.40 -8.84 16.56
CA ASN A 6 0.99 -7.66 15.80
C ASN A 6 0.21 -7.99 14.51
N VAL A 7 -0.30 -9.20 14.39
CA VAL A 7 -1.14 -9.61 13.26
C VAL A 7 -2.56 -9.11 13.47
N SER A 8 -3.10 -8.41 12.48
CA SER A 8 -4.50 -7.96 12.47
C SER A 8 -5.21 -8.48 11.23
N ASN A 9 -6.53 -8.41 11.22
CA ASN A 9 -7.36 -8.75 10.05
C ASN A 9 -7.46 -7.60 9.03
N GLY A 10 -6.82 -6.45 9.28
CA GLY A 10 -6.83 -5.30 8.37
C GLY A 10 -6.43 -5.64 6.93
N PRO A 11 -5.38 -6.45 6.69
CA PRO A 11 -4.96 -6.82 5.34
C PRO A 11 -5.89 -7.79 4.59
N ALA A 12 -6.99 -8.24 5.18
CA ALA A 12 -7.86 -9.25 4.54
C ALA A 12 -8.41 -8.79 3.17
N GLY A 13 -8.80 -7.51 3.05
CA GLY A 13 -9.24 -6.92 1.79
C GLY A 13 -8.14 -6.90 0.72
N ASP A 14 -6.93 -6.54 1.12
CA ASP A 14 -5.76 -6.48 0.22
C ASP A 14 -5.39 -7.89 -0.29
N ILE A 15 -5.42 -8.88 0.59
CA ILE A 15 -5.17 -10.28 0.24
C ILE A 15 -6.23 -10.79 -0.74
N GLN A 16 -7.50 -10.46 -0.51
CA GLN A 16 -8.59 -10.81 -1.42
C GLN A 16 -8.42 -10.17 -2.80
N GLN A 17 -8.08 -8.89 -2.83
CA GLN A 17 -7.85 -8.15 -4.07
C GLN A 17 -6.64 -8.71 -4.84
N ALA A 18 -5.53 -8.94 -4.18
CA ALA A 18 -4.33 -9.53 -4.78
C ALA A 18 -4.61 -10.93 -5.36
N SER A 19 -5.35 -11.76 -4.60
CA SER A 19 -5.74 -13.10 -5.06
C SER A 19 -6.67 -13.05 -6.26
N GLY A 20 -7.64 -12.13 -6.27
CA GLY A 20 -8.55 -11.91 -7.40
C GLY A 20 -7.81 -11.46 -8.66
N LEU A 21 -6.87 -10.53 -8.50
CA LEU A 21 -6.03 -10.05 -9.61
C LEU A 21 -5.13 -11.17 -10.18
N ALA A 22 -4.45 -11.92 -9.32
CA ALA A 22 -3.61 -13.04 -9.76
C ALA A 22 -4.42 -14.11 -10.50
N ARG A 23 -5.65 -14.41 -10.05
CA ARG A 23 -6.55 -15.30 -10.77
C ARG A 23 -6.95 -14.76 -12.14
N ALA A 24 -7.28 -13.47 -12.24
CA ALA A 24 -7.59 -12.84 -13.53
C ALA A 24 -6.40 -12.91 -14.49
N MET A 25 -5.18 -12.70 -14.01
CA MET A 25 -3.95 -12.79 -14.81
C MET A 25 -3.76 -14.20 -15.39
N VAL A 26 -4.00 -15.24 -14.60
CA VAL A 26 -3.80 -16.63 -15.02
C VAL A 26 -4.98 -17.15 -15.86
N LEU A 27 -6.22 -16.92 -15.39
CA LEU A 27 -7.42 -17.53 -15.96
C LEU A 27 -7.96 -16.80 -17.20
N ARG A 28 -7.82 -15.47 -17.27
CA ARG A 28 -8.45 -14.62 -18.29
C ARG A 28 -7.45 -13.99 -19.24
N TRP A 29 -6.31 -13.55 -18.72
CA TRP A 29 -5.37 -12.75 -19.50
C TRP A 29 -4.24 -13.55 -20.11
N GLY A 30 -4.18 -14.87 -19.83
CA GLY A 30 -3.16 -15.75 -20.40
C GLY A 30 -1.73 -15.36 -20.04
N MET A 31 -1.52 -14.77 -18.85
CA MET A 31 -0.18 -14.28 -18.43
C MET A 31 0.72 -15.38 -17.85
N SER A 32 0.27 -16.65 -17.85
CA SER A 32 1.10 -17.80 -17.46
C SER A 32 1.48 -18.62 -18.67
N ASP A 33 2.77 -18.72 -18.94
CA ASP A 33 3.29 -19.57 -20.04
C ASP A 33 2.97 -21.05 -19.82
N LYS A 34 2.83 -21.49 -18.56
CA LYS A 34 2.53 -22.88 -18.23
C LYS A 34 1.05 -23.23 -18.46
N VAL A 35 0.15 -22.31 -18.14
CA VAL A 35 -1.30 -22.49 -18.31
C VAL A 35 -1.71 -22.22 -19.75
N GLY A 36 -1.03 -21.28 -20.42
CA GLY A 36 -1.27 -20.90 -21.81
C GLY A 36 -2.38 -19.87 -21.99
N ASN A 37 -2.65 -19.55 -23.27
CA ASN A 37 -3.60 -18.50 -23.66
C ASN A 37 -5.02 -19.03 -23.82
N ILE A 38 -5.58 -19.62 -22.78
CA ILE A 38 -6.93 -20.17 -22.76
C ILE A 38 -7.71 -19.49 -21.65
N ASP A 39 -8.96 -19.12 -21.92
CA ASP A 39 -9.86 -18.61 -20.87
C ASP A 39 -10.47 -19.79 -20.09
N TYR A 40 -10.08 -19.88 -18.82
CA TYR A 40 -10.56 -20.88 -17.89
C TYR A 40 -11.61 -20.34 -16.90
N THR A 41 -12.14 -19.14 -17.12
CA THR A 41 -13.07 -18.47 -16.18
C THR A 41 -14.32 -19.31 -15.93
N GLU A 42 -14.95 -19.83 -16.97
CA GLU A 42 -16.17 -20.64 -16.86
C GLU A 42 -15.94 -21.93 -16.08
N ALA A 43 -14.76 -22.54 -16.20
CA ALA A 43 -14.39 -23.76 -15.50
C ALA A 43 -14.20 -23.53 -14.00
N HIS A 44 -13.87 -22.30 -13.58
CA HIS A 44 -13.64 -21.92 -12.19
C HIS A 44 -14.93 -21.43 -11.50
N GLU A 45 -15.82 -20.75 -12.23
CA GLU A 45 -17.10 -20.22 -11.73
C GLU A 45 -18.21 -21.28 -11.67
N GLY A 46 -17.99 -22.48 -12.17
CA GLY A 46 -18.97 -23.58 -12.26
C GLY A 46 -19.51 -24.15 -10.94
N TYR A 47 -19.50 -23.38 -9.87
CA TYR A 47 -20.02 -23.77 -8.54
C TYR A 47 -21.54 -23.54 -8.39
N GLN A 48 -22.24 -22.97 -9.36
CA GLN A 48 -23.71 -22.78 -9.28
C GLN A 48 -24.53 -23.77 -10.10
N GLY A 49 -24.20 -25.06 -10.04
CA GLY A 49 -25.15 -26.13 -10.40
C GLY A 49 -25.46 -26.31 -11.90
N ASN A 50 -24.82 -25.59 -12.82
CA ASN A 50 -24.96 -25.80 -14.23
C ASN A 50 -23.75 -26.57 -14.77
N THR A 51 -23.85 -27.90 -14.81
CA THR A 51 -22.80 -28.83 -15.25
C THR A 51 -22.56 -28.87 -16.77
N ALA A 52 -23.02 -27.90 -17.49
CA ALA A 52 -22.77 -27.77 -18.95
C ALA A 52 -21.48 -27.00 -19.26
N GLY A 53 -20.72 -26.57 -18.23
CA GLY A 53 -19.47 -25.83 -18.38
C GLY A 53 -18.29 -26.74 -18.72
N PHE A 54 -17.32 -26.18 -19.39
CA PHE A 54 -16.06 -26.80 -19.78
C PHE A 54 -15.35 -27.42 -18.55
N SER A 55 -15.25 -28.75 -18.51
CA SER A 55 -14.61 -29.48 -17.41
C SER A 55 -13.10 -29.48 -17.60
N VAL A 56 -12.39 -28.83 -16.67
CA VAL A 56 -10.92 -28.82 -16.65
C VAL A 56 -10.39 -30.02 -15.86
N SER A 57 -9.33 -30.65 -16.36
CA SER A 57 -8.69 -31.78 -15.66
C SER A 57 -8.14 -31.36 -14.29
N ALA A 58 -8.02 -32.34 -13.37
CA ALA A 58 -7.44 -32.11 -12.04
C ALA A 58 -6.02 -31.51 -12.14
N ASN A 59 -5.21 -32.00 -13.05
CA ASN A 59 -3.85 -31.50 -13.27
C ASN A 59 -3.83 -30.04 -13.73
N THR A 60 -4.77 -29.65 -14.60
CA THR A 60 -4.87 -28.25 -15.04
C THR A 60 -5.31 -27.33 -13.89
N LYS A 61 -6.22 -27.77 -13.03
CA LYS A 61 -6.63 -27.02 -11.83
C LYS A 61 -5.44 -26.80 -10.87
N GLU A 62 -4.67 -27.85 -10.62
CA GLU A 62 -3.48 -27.77 -9.78
C GLU A 62 -2.44 -26.80 -10.36
N LEU A 63 -2.20 -26.90 -11.67
CA LEU A 63 -1.29 -25.99 -12.37
C LEU A 63 -1.74 -24.52 -12.27
N ILE A 64 -3.04 -24.25 -12.45
CA ILE A 64 -3.62 -22.92 -12.31
C ILE A 64 -3.39 -22.38 -10.88
N GLU A 65 -3.67 -23.20 -9.85
CA GLU A 65 -3.48 -22.78 -8.46
C GLU A 65 -2.00 -22.54 -8.12
N GLU A 66 -1.10 -23.35 -8.66
CA GLU A 66 0.34 -23.15 -8.51
C GLU A 66 0.77 -21.80 -9.12
N GLU A 67 0.34 -21.52 -10.33
CA GLU A 67 0.68 -20.26 -11.02
C GLU A 67 0.09 -19.04 -10.32
N VAL A 68 -1.14 -19.11 -9.82
CA VAL A 68 -1.73 -18.04 -8.99
C VAL A 68 -0.88 -17.79 -7.74
N LYS A 69 -0.44 -18.84 -7.04
CA LYS A 69 0.46 -18.71 -5.89
C LYS A 69 1.80 -18.10 -6.28
N ASN A 70 2.36 -18.49 -7.42
CA ASN A 70 3.63 -17.96 -7.94
C ASN A 70 3.54 -16.46 -8.21
N PHE A 71 2.45 -15.97 -8.84
CA PHE A 71 2.24 -14.54 -9.06
C PHE A 71 2.18 -13.75 -7.75
N ILE A 72 1.41 -14.25 -6.77
CA ILE A 72 1.30 -13.61 -5.46
C ILE A 72 2.65 -13.60 -4.74
N GLN A 73 3.37 -14.72 -4.73
CA GLN A 73 4.67 -14.85 -4.08
C GLN A 73 5.71 -13.92 -4.72
N HIS A 74 5.72 -13.84 -6.04
CA HIS A 74 6.61 -12.92 -6.77
C HIS A 74 6.35 -11.45 -6.40
N GLY A 75 5.07 -11.06 -6.33
CA GLY A 75 4.66 -9.72 -5.90
C GLY A 75 5.12 -9.42 -4.47
N TYR A 76 4.89 -10.36 -3.56
CA TYR A 76 5.32 -10.26 -2.17
C TYR A 76 6.85 -10.11 -2.05
N ASP A 77 7.60 -10.97 -2.71
CA ASP A 77 9.06 -10.93 -2.66
C ASP A 77 9.63 -9.63 -3.23
N THR A 78 9.00 -9.12 -4.28
CA THR A 78 9.38 -7.83 -4.89
C THR A 78 9.13 -6.69 -3.91
N ALA A 79 7.96 -6.62 -3.30
CA ALA A 79 7.63 -5.61 -2.29
C ALA A 79 8.55 -5.71 -1.07
N PHE A 80 8.81 -6.92 -0.59
CA PHE A 80 9.70 -7.15 0.54
C PHE A 80 11.14 -6.70 0.25
N LYS A 81 11.66 -6.98 -0.95
CA LYS A 81 12.99 -6.52 -1.40
C LYS A 81 13.06 -4.99 -1.43
N ILE A 82 12.03 -4.32 -1.98
CA ILE A 82 11.96 -2.85 -2.05
C ILE A 82 11.97 -2.26 -0.64
N LEU A 83 11.08 -2.72 0.23
CA LEU A 83 10.97 -2.22 1.60
C LEU A 83 12.24 -2.46 2.41
N THR A 84 12.89 -3.61 2.22
CA THR A 84 14.16 -3.92 2.89
C THR A 84 15.28 -3.02 2.41
N LYS A 85 15.40 -2.84 1.08
CA LYS A 85 16.42 -1.98 0.47
C LYS A 85 16.26 -0.52 0.87
N LYS A 86 15.01 -0.04 0.95
CA LYS A 86 14.67 1.35 1.23
C LYS A 86 14.26 1.60 2.70
N LYS A 87 14.74 0.74 3.61
CA LYS A 87 14.36 0.78 5.02
C LYS A 87 14.55 2.17 5.65
N LYS A 88 15.68 2.81 5.42
CA LYS A 88 15.98 4.14 5.97
C LYS A 88 15.05 5.22 5.43
N GLU A 89 14.66 5.12 4.15
CA GLU A 89 13.79 6.10 3.49
C GLU A 89 12.37 6.02 4.07
N TRP A 90 11.78 4.82 4.18
CA TRP A 90 10.43 4.69 4.75
C TRP A 90 10.39 4.93 6.28
N GLU A 91 11.48 4.65 7.02
CA GLU A 91 11.59 5.03 8.44
C GLU A 91 11.59 6.56 8.62
N ARG A 92 12.30 7.29 7.74
CA ARG A 92 12.25 8.77 7.71
C ARG A 92 10.85 9.28 7.38
N LEU A 93 10.20 8.67 6.39
CA LEU A 93 8.84 9.03 6.03
C LEU A 93 7.86 8.80 7.18
N ALA A 94 7.97 7.67 7.89
CA ALA A 94 7.15 7.39 9.05
C ALA A 94 7.39 8.41 10.19
N ALA A 95 8.63 8.76 10.45
CA ALA A 95 8.97 9.82 11.42
C ALA A 95 8.41 11.18 11.01
N GLY A 96 8.55 11.54 9.73
CA GLY A 96 7.99 12.80 9.20
C GLY A 96 6.47 12.85 9.30
N LEU A 97 5.76 11.75 9.02
CA LEU A 97 4.31 11.71 9.18
C LEU A 97 3.86 11.80 10.64
N LEU A 98 4.63 11.30 11.59
CA LEU A 98 4.37 11.48 13.02
C LEU A 98 4.59 12.91 13.47
N GLU A 99 5.52 13.64 12.84
CA GLU A 99 5.87 15.03 13.20
C GLU A 99 4.93 16.05 12.52
N TYR A 100 4.66 15.86 11.22
CA TYR A 100 3.93 16.83 10.40
C TYR A 100 2.48 16.45 10.09
N GLU A 101 2.04 15.25 10.51
CA GLU A 101 0.72 14.64 10.30
C GLU A 101 0.36 14.43 8.81
N THR A 102 0.62 15.41 7.96
CA THR A 102 0.34 15.35 6.51
C THR A 102 1.53 15.89 5.72
N LEU A 103 1.84 15.22 4.61
CA LEU A 103 2.90 15.62 3.68
C LEU A 103 2.37 15.55 2.24
N THR A 104 2.68 16.54 1.44
CA THR A 104 2.45 16.53 -0.01
C THR A 104 3.43 15.60 -0.72
N GLY A 105 3.19 15.26 -1.99
CA GLY A 105 4.08 14.39 -2.75
C GLY A 105 5.52 14.91 -2.87
N GLU A 106 5.72 16.23 -2.94
CA GLU A 106 7.05 16.84 -3.00
C GLU A 106 7.75 16.82 -1.64
N GLU A 107 7.02 17.10 -0.56
CA GLU A 107 7.53 17.03 0.82
C GLU A 107 7.91 15.58 1.19
N ILE A 108 7.14 14.58 0.75
CA ILE A 108 7.48 13.17 0.91
C ILE A 108 8.85 12.86 0.28
N LYS A 109 9.11 13.33 -0.93
CA LYS A 109 10.40 13.12 -1.60
C LYS A 109 11.55 13.76 -0.82
N LYS A 110 11.38 15.00 -0.34
CA LYS A 110 12.37 15.68 0.50
C LYS A 110 12.66 14.88 1.77
N VAL A 111 11.63 14.53 2.54
CA VAL A 111 11.75 13.77 3.79
C VAL A 111 12.42 12.40 3.57
N MET A 112 12.07 11.67 2.51
CA MET A 112 12.70 10.40 2.18
C MET A 112 14.21 10.56 1.88
N ASN A 113 14.62 11.66 1.25
CA ASN A 113 16.02 11.99 1.01
C ASN A 113 16.77 12.46 2.27
N GLY A 114 16.03 12.85 3.32
CA GLY A 114 16.58 13.37 4.57
C GLY A 114 16.60 14.89 4.67
N ASP A 115 15.91 15.56 3.74
CA ASP A 115 15.76 17.01 3.72
C ASP A 115 14.50 17.42 4.50
N PRO A 116 14.46 18.64 5.09
CA PRO A 116 13.25 19.15 5.72
C PRO A 116 12.12 19.31 4.70
N PRO A 117 10.84 19.02 5.06
CA PRO A 117 9.72 19.09 4.13
C PRO A 117 9.45 20.53 3.67
N PHE A 118 9.66 21.50 4.57
CA PHE A 118 9.47 22.92 4.30
C PHE A 118 10.83 23.59 4.11
N SER A 119 10.99 24.40 3.05
CA SER A 119 12.12 25.29 2.90
C SER A 119 11.80 26.62 3.58
N ASP A 120 12.75 27.21 4.29
CA ASP A 120 12.61 28.51 4.98
C ASP A 120 12.26 29.69 4.03
N ASP A 121 12.29 29.45 2.70
CA ASP A 121 12.01 30.45 1.67
C ASP A 121 10.53 30.61 1.28
N GLU A 122 9.61 29.78 1.78
CA GLU A 122 8.19 29.84 1.41
C GLU A 122 7.34 30.80 2.28
N ASP A 123 7.91 31.49 3.27
CA ASP A 123 7.22 32.51 4.07
C ASP A 123 7.20 33.92 3.43
N LYS A 124 7.57 34.04 2.15
CA LYS A 124 7.33 35.30 1.41
C LYS A 124 5.95 35.21 0.76
N ASP A 125 4.98 35.68 1.52
CA ASP A 125 3.63 36.04 1.11
C ASP A 125 3.68 36.98 -0.11
N ASP A 126 3.42 36.46 -1.30
CA ASP A 126 3.12 37.30 -2.46
C ASP A 126 1.59 37.33 -2.63
N GLY A 127 1.02 38.43 -2.15
CA GLY A 127 -0.41 38.71 -2.15
C GLY A 127 -1.01 38.80 -3.56
N SER A 128 -1.31 37.66 -4.17
CA SER A 128 -2.13 37.60 -5.39
C SER A 128 -3.30 36.64 -5.14
N ALA A 129 -4.47 37.25 -4.96
CA ALA A 129 -5.74 36.54 -4.82
C ALA A 129 -6.10 35.82 -6.11
N SER A 130 -5.98 34.51 -6.12
CA SER A 130 -6.68 33.63 -7.07
C SER A 130 -7.61 32.69 -6.31
N ALA A 131 -8.86 32.55 -6.82
CA ALA A 131 -9.99 31.87 -6.19
C ALA A 131 -9.70 30.45 -5.69
N PRO A 132 -10.34 29.99 -4.58
CA PRO A 132 -10.01 28.73 -3.94
C PRO A 132 -10.43 27.52 -4.78
N SER A 133 -9.49 26.68 -5.16
CA SER A 133 -9.82 25.35 -5.65
C SER A 133 -10.17 24.47 -4.44
N VAL A 134 -11.27 23.71 -4.53
CA VAL A 134 -11.95 22.96 -3.45
C VAL A 134 -11.17 21.73 -2.96
N THR A 135 -9.86 21.68 -3.05
CA THR A 135 -9.01 20.54 -2.67
C THR A 135 -7.83 20.88 -1.76
N ALA A 136 -7.85 22.03 -1.10
CA ALA A 136 -6.77 22.37 -0.16
C ALA A 136 -7.10 21.86 1.25
N ILE A 137 -6.43 20.80 1.66
CA ILE A 137 -6.40 20.34 3.06
C ILE A 137 -5.65 21.41 3.88
N PRO A 138 -6.20 21.91 5.01
CA PRO A 138 -5.55 22.95 5.81
C PRO A 138 -4.21 22.45 6.38
N LYS A 139 -3.14 23.22 6.16
CA LYS A 139 -1.82 22.96 6.78
C LYS A 139 -1.91 23.26 8.29
N THR A 140 -1.88 22.25 9.14
CA THR A 140 -1.79 22.41 10.59
C THR A 140 -0.33 22.58 11.00
N LYS A 141 -0.03 23.70 11.67
CA LYS A 141 1.31 23.95 12.27
C LYS A 141 1.54 22.99 13.44
N PRO A 142 2.76 22.50 13.70
CA PRO A 142 3.04 21.62 14.83
C PRO A 142 2.69 22.31 16.15
N LYS A 143 1.97 21.60 17.01
CA LYS A 143 1.55 22.07 18.33
C LYS A 143 2.78 22.16 19.24
N ALA A 144 3.12 23.33 19.72
CA ALA A 144 4.21 23.55 20.67
C ALA A 144 4.01 22.64 21.90
N LYS A 145 5.06 21.96 22.35
CA LYS A 145 5.06 21.15 23.55
C LYS A 145 4.70 22.04 24.76
N PRO A 146 3.79 21.64 25.66
CA PRO A 146 3.55 22.40 26.89
C PRO A 146 4.77 22.25 27.81
N SER A 147 5.46 23.36 28.08
CA SER A 147 6.45 23.45 29.15
C SER A 147 5.72 23.54 30.49
N GLY A 148 5.39 22.38 31.04
CA GLY A 148 4.84 22.30 32.41
C GLY A 148 5.95 22.01 33.41
N THR A 149 6.57 23.03 33.94
CA THR A 149 7.29 22.97 35.23
C THR A 149 6.23 22.96 36.30
N MET A 150 5.99 21.83 36.94
CA MET A 150 5.29 21.74 38.21
C MET A 150 6.29 22.07 39.31
N GLU A 151 6.15 23.23 39.94
CA GLU A 151 6.73 23.52 41.27
C GLU A 151 5.88 22.82 42.33
N PRO A 152 6.51 22.20 43.39
CA PRO A 152 5.77 21.66 44.51
C PRO A 152 5.47 22.78 45.50
N GLU A 153 4.21 22.91 45.92
CA GLU A 153 3.80 23.79 47.05
C GLU A 153 4.30 23.25 48.39
N PRO A 154 4.78 24.15 49.30
CA PRO A 154 5.15 23.77 50.63
C PRO A 154 3.94 23.72 51.59
N SER A 155 4.03 22.83 52.56
CA SER A 155 3.19 22.42 53.68
C SER A 155 2.31 23.46 54.37
#